data_635eaa213a9f661816f5e7e212799ef3
#
_entry.id   635eaa213a9f661816f5e7e212799ef3
#
_cell.length_a   1.000
_cell.length_b   1.000
_cell.length_c   1.000
_cell.angle_alpha   90.00
_cell.angle_beta   90.00
_cell.angle_gamma   90.00
#
_symmetry.space_group_name_H-M   'P 1'
#
loop_
_entity.id
_entity.type
_entity.pdbx_description
1 polymer ?
#
loop_
_entity_poly.entity_id
_entity_poly.type
_entity_poly.pdbx_seq_one_letter_code
_entity_poly.pdbx_strand_id
1 'polypeptide(L)'
;MKSILVTGGAGFIGSNFVHHALGKYADYRIVVFDKLTYAGRLENLNPAEGNPRFDFVRGDICDADAVRGAIRKYNIDTVVNFAAETHVDRSILASGDVVATNVNGTHVLLEAAREFKLERFHQISSDEVYGAIPAPNRSREGDPLEPRSPYSASKAGAEHLVYAYFVTYGLPVTTTRGSNNIGPYHYPEKAVPLFTTNAIDNQPLPIYGDGMQQRDYQYVLDHCEGIDVVLHNGKLGEVYNVGTGVETRNIDMARKILDLLGKPHSLLTFVVDRAGHDRRYALDVSKLRALGWVPGHTFDQALELTVKWYTENGWWWRKI
;
A
#
# COMPACT_ATOMS: atom_id res chain seq x y z
N MET A 1 0.31 21.38 8.50
CA MET A 1 1.06 20.16 8.10
C MET A 1 2.47 20.52 7.69
N LYS A 2 3.46 20.20 8.50
CA LYS A 2 4.89 20.50 8.22
C LYS A 2 5.84 19.38 8.63
N SER A 3 5.49 18.59 9.65
CA SER A 3 6.32 17.48 10.14
C SER A 3 5.50 16.20 10.14
N ILE A 4 5.78 15.33 9.19
CA ILE A 4 4.97 14.14 8.88
C ILE A 4 5.69 12.88 9.34
N LEU A 5 5.02 12.08 10.18
CA LEU A 5 5.44 10.73 10.53
C LEU A 5 4.86 9.76 9.51
N VAL A 6 5.73 9.15 8.72
CA VAL A 6 5.37 8.10 7.74
C VAL A 6 5.69 6.74 8.37
N THR A 7 4.70 6.05 8.89
CA THR A 7 4.89 4.71 9.45
C THR A 7 4.92 3.69 8.31
N GLY A 8 5.74 2.65 8.43
CA GLY A 8 5.95 1.71 7.31
C GLY A 8 6.65 2.33 6.10
N GLY A 9 7.36 3.45 6.32
CA GLY A 9 8.01 4.22 5.26
C GLY A 9 9.22 3.56 4.62
N ALA A 10 9.76 2.48 5.17
CA ALA A 10 10.78 1.65 4.55
C ALA A 10 10.19 0.52 3.68
N GLY A 11 8.88 0.35 3.65
CA GLY A 11 8.16 -0.58 2.79
C GLY A 11 7.98 -0.03 1.37
N PHE A 12 7.28 -0.81 0.51
CA PHE A 12 7.06 -0.50 -0.90
C PHE A 12 6.37 0.85 -1.12
N ILE A 13 5.10 0.97 -0.71
CA ILE A 13 4.32 2.19 -0.99
C ILE A 13 4.84 3.35 -0.15
N GLY A 14 5.17 3.08 1.13
CA GLY A 14 5.65 4.11 2.05
C GLY A 14 6.94 4.79 1.58
N SER A 15 7.93 4.06 1.05
CA SER A 15 9.17 4.65 0.54
C SER A 15 8.93 5.51 -0.71
N ASN A 16 8.07 5.05 -1.63
CA ASN A 16 7.68 5.86 -2.79
C ASN A 16 6.95 7.15 -2.37
N PHE A 17 6.10 7.08 -1.33
CA PHE A 17 5.45 8.27 -0.78
C PHE A 17 6.47 9.22 -0.13
N VAL A 18 7.46 8.72 0.59
CA VAL A 18 8.56 9.52 1.16
C VAL A 18 9.27 10.30 0.07
N HIS A 19 9.66 9.63 -1.02
CA HIS A 19 10.33 10.27 -2.16
C HIS A 19 9.44 11.29 -2.84
N HIS A 20 8.16 10.96 -3.08
CA HIS A 20 7.17 11.87 -3.62
C HIS A 20 7.04 13.15 -2.78
N ALA A 21 6.82 13.00 -1.46
CA ALA A 21 6.62 14.13 -0.56
C ALA A 21 7.86 15.03 -0.44
N LEU A 22 9.06 14.45 -0.32
CA LEU A 22 10.32 15.20 -0.25
C LEU A 22 10.62 15.94 -1.57
N GLY A 23 10.23 15.36 -2.71
CA GLY A 23 10.42 15.98 -4.04
C GLY A 23 9.42 17.11 -4.30
N LYS A 24 8.17 16.95 -3.84
CA LYS A 24 7.08 17.88 -4.13
C LYS A 24 7.04 19.09 -3.18
N TYR A 25 7.34 18.89 -1.90
CA TYR A 25 7.19 19.91 -0.85
C TYR A 25 8.53 20.31 -0.27
N ALA A 26 8.93 21.58 -0.47
CA ALA A 26 10.23 22.09 -0.01
C ALA A 26 10.28 22.34 1.51
N ASP A 27 9.13 22.50 2.16
CA ASP A 27 8.99 22.85 3.58
C ASP A 27 8.52 21.69 4.47
N TYR A 28 8.29 20.48 3.91
CA TYR A 28 7.93 19.32 4.69
C TYR A 28 9.16 18.60 5.24
N ARG A 29 9.11 18.28 6.53
CA ARG A 29 9.98 17.31 7.17
C ARG A 29 9.29 15.96 7.17
N ILE A 30 9.99 14.93 6.73
CA ILE A 30 9.51 13.55 6.70
C ILE A 30 10.30 12.73 7.70
N VAL A 31 9.62 12.14 8.67
CA VAL A 31 10.19 11.21 9.63
C VAL A 31 9.62 9.83 9.34
N VAL A 32 10.45 8.91 8.88
CA VAL A 32 10.05 7.51 8.68
C VAL A 32 10.13 6.79 10.02
N PHE A 33 9.06 6.07 10.37
CA PHE A 33 8.99 5.19 11.52
C PHE A 33 8.69 3.76 11.04
N ASP A 34 9.68 2.87 11.14
CA ASP A 34 9.57 1.51 10.60
C ASP A 34 10.26 0.50 11.49
N LYS A 35 9.64 -0.67 11.64
CA LYS A 35 10.18 -1.78 12.42
C LYS A 35 11.30 -2.53 11.69
N LEU A 36 11.37 -2.40 10.36
CA LEU A 36 12.23 -3.15 9.46
C LEU A 36 11.97 -4.66 9.57
N THR A 37 10.74 -5.07 9.26
CA THR A 37 10.41 -6.47 9.05
C THR A 37 10.97 -6.92 7.69
N TYR A 38 10.61 -8.11 7.23
CA TYR A 38 11.18 -8.69 6.00
C TYR A 38 11.01 -7.84 4.73
N ALA A 39 9.93 -7.07 4.63
CA ALA A 39 9.63 -6.22 3.46
C ALA A 39 10.02 -4.75 3.63
N GLY A 40 10.32 -4.31 4.87
CA GLY A 40 10.82 -2.97 5.18
C GLY A 40 12.35 -2.93 5.07
N ARG A 41 12.88 -2.18 4.11
CA ARG A 41 14.32 -2.16 3.80
C ARG A 41 14.85 -0.73 3.75
N LEU A 42 16.00 -0.49 4.41
CA LEU A 42 16.65 0.83 4.39
C LEU A 42 17.08 1.24 2.98
N GLU A 43 17.44 0.28 2.13
CA GLU A 43 17.81 0.54 0.74
C GLU A 43 16.70 1.22 -0.06
N ASN A 44 15.43 1.04 0.33
CA ASN A 44 14.30 1.74 -0.28
C ASN A 44 14.32 3.24 0.00
N LEU A 45 15.07 3.67 1.02
CA LEU A 45 15.18 5.07 1.45
C LEU A 45 16.48 5.74 0.99
N ASN A 46 17.39 5.02 0.31
CA ASN A 46 18.67 5.57 -0.16
C ASN A 46 18.52 6.91 -0.92
N PRO A 47 17.50 7.13 -1.78
CA PRO A 47 17.34 8.43 -2.45
C PRO A 47 17.04 9.61 -1.51
N ALA A 48 16.60 9.34 -0.28
CA ALA A 48 16.34 10.36 0.75
C ALA A 48 17.54 10.58 1.68
N GLU A 49 18.57 9.72 1.60
CA GLU A 49 19.75 9.79 2.47
C GLU A 49 20.49 11.12 2.27
N GLY A 50 20.89 11.74 3.39
CA GLY A 50 21.55 13.05 3.37
C GLY A 50 20.62 14.26 3.18
N ASN A 51 19.33 14.07 2.95
CA ASN A 51 18.39 15.18 2.90
C ASN A 51 18.13 15.72 4.31
N PRO A 52 18.38 17.02 4.60
CA PRO A 52 18.20 17.59 5.95
C PRO A 52 16.76 17.61 6.47
N ARG A 53 15.79 17.33 5.58
CA ARG A 53 14.36 17.23 5.90
C ARG A 53 13.89 15.78 6.12
N PHE A 54 14.81 14.81 6.08
CA PHE A 54 14.53 13.40 6.24
C PHE A 54 15.17 12.85 7.50
N ASP A 55 14.40 12.09 8.29
CA ASP A 55 14.89 11.33 9.44
C ASP A 55 14.31 9.90 9.39
N PHE A 56 15.07 8.95 9.93
CA PHE A 56 14.64 7.57 10.13
C PHE A 56 14.64 7.21 11.62
N VAL A 57 13.57 6.59 12.08
CA VAL A 57 13.41 6.03 13.43
C VAL A 57 13.02 4.57 13.32
N ARG A 58 13.84 3.68 13.86
CA ARG A 58 13.46 2.27 13.98
C ARG A 58 12.50 2.10 15.15
N GLY A 59 11.29 1.61 14.90
CA GLY A 59 10.29 1.40 15.94
C GLY A 59 9.09 0.59 15.46
N ASP A 60 8.39 -0.02 16.42
CA ASP A 60 7.16 -0.75 16.20
C ASP A 60 5.95 0.15 16.52
N ILE A 61 4.97 0.23 15.63
CA ILE A 61 3.74 1.01 15.88
C ILE A 61 2.92 0.47 17.05
N CYS A 62 3.16 -0.77 17.47
CA CYS A 62 2.55 -1.37 18.66
C CYS A 62 3.21 -0.88 19.97
N ASP A 63 4.38 -0.24 19.90
CA ASP A 63 5.07 0.33 21.06
C ASP A 63 4.64 1.80 21.27
N ALA A 64 3.74 2.01 22.22
CA ALA A 64 3.18 3.31 22.50
C ALA A 64 4.21 4.35 22.96
N ASP A 65 5.24 3.93 23.69
CA ASP A 65 6.28 4.85 24.17
C ASP A 65 7.23 5.26 23.06
N ALA A 66 7.59 4.33 22.16
CA ALA A 66 8.36 4.63 20.96
C ALA A 66 7.61 5.60 20.03
N VAL A 67 6.31 5.38 19.81
CA VAL A 67 5.46 6.27 18.99
C VAL A 67 5.39 7.67 19.60
N ARG A 68 5.06 7.78 20.89
CA ARG A 68 5.02 9.08 21.61
C ARG A 68 6.37 9.78 21.60
N GLY A 69 7.44 9.01 21.78
CA GLY A 69 8.82 9.52 21.72
C GLY A 69 9.16 10.14 20.36
N ALA A 70 8.78 9.48 19.27
CA ALA A 70 8.99 10.00 17.92
C ALA A 70 8.18 11.27 17.66
N ILE A 71 6.87 11.28 18.00
CA ILE A 71 6.00 12.43 17.84
C ILE A 71 6.57 13.65 18.58
N ARG A 72 6.96 13.49 19.85
CA ARG A 72 7.52 14.57 20.67
C ARG A 72 8.85 15.07 20.14
N LYS A 73 9.77 14.15 19.82
CA LYS A 73 11.13 14.49 19.38
C LYS A 73 11.15 15.33 18.11
N TYR A 74 10.28 15.00 17.17
CA TYR A 74 10.27 15.61 15.85
C TYR A 74 9.15 16.64 15.66
N ASN A 75 8.39 16.96 16.72
CA ASN A 75 7.23 17.86 16.67
C ASN A 75 6.27 17.47 15.55
N ILE A 76 5.93 16.19 15.47
CA ILE A 76 5.04 15.67 14.43
C ILE A 76 3.66 16.30 14.55
N ASP A 77 3.15 16.80 13.44
CA ASP A 77 1.78 17.32 13.33
C ASP A 77 0.85 16.43 12.51
N THR A 78 1.42 15.51 11.73
CA THR A 78 0.67 14.66 10.81
C THR A 78 1.22 13.22 10.84
N VAL A 79 0.31 12.23 10.84
CA VAL A 79 0.66 10.81 10.66
C VAL A 79 0.07 10.31 9.34
N VAL A 80 0.88 9.62 8.53
CA VAL A 80 0.44 8.82 7.38
C VAL A 80 0.83 7.37 7.65
N ASN A 81 -0.19 6.53 7.90
CA ASN A 81 0.01 5.17 8.38
C ASN A 81 0.03 4.15 7.23
N PHE A 82 1.24 3.80 6.76
CA PHE A 82 1.46 2.69 5.83
C PHE A 82 1.82 1.39 6.54
N ALA A 83 2.22 1.44 7.81
CA ALA A 83 2.67 0.25 8.54
C ALA A 83 1.56 -0.80 8.61
N ALA A 84 1.85 -1.98 8.10
CA ALA A 84 0.94 -3.12 8.11
C ALA A 84 1.69 -4.42 7.80
N GLU A 85 1.20 -5.53 8.35
CA GLU A 85 1.46 -6.85 7.79
C GLU A 85 0.54 -7.05 6.60
N THR A 86 1.10 -7.35 5.40
CA THR A 86 0.37 -7.25 4.12
C THR A 86 0.29 -8.55 3.33
N HIS A 87 0.95 -9.63 3.78
CA HIS A 87 0.97 -10.87 3.05
C HIS A 87 -0.25 -11.74 3.37
N VAL A 88 -1.18 -11.86 2.40
CA VAL A 88 -2.45 -12.58 2.60
C VAL A 88 -2.20 -14.04 2.98
N ASP A 89 -1.31 -14.77 2.25
CA ASP A 89 -1.07 -16.19 2.54
C ASP A 89 -0.45 -16.39 3.94
N ARG A 90 0.47 -15.52 4.37
CA ARG A 90 0.98 -15.52 5.75
C ARG A 90 -0.11 -15.23 6.76
N SER A 91 -1.05 -14.34 6.46
CA SER A 91 -2.17 -14.01 7.35
C SER A 91 -3.11 -15.20 7.57
N ILE A 92 -3.22 -16.09 6.58
CA ILE A 92 -4.01 -17.34 6.69
C ILE A 92 -3.31 -18.33 7.64
N LEU A 93 -1.98 -18.39 7.61
CA LEU A 93 -1.18 -19.30 8.43
C LEU A 93 -0.95 -18.77 9.86
N ALA A 94 -0.81 -17.44 10.03
CA ALA A 94 -0.50 -16.78 11.29
C ALA A 94 -1.25 -15.45 11.40
N SER A 95 -2.54 -15.50 11.73
CA SER A 95 -3.42 -14.32 11.78
C SER A 95 -3.13 -13.37 12.95
N GLY A 96 -2.43 -13.81 13.99
CA GLY A 96 -2.11 -12.98 15.16
C GLY A 96 -1.31 -11.73 14.81
N ASP A 97 -0.33 -11.85 13.92
CA ASP A 97 0.57 -10.75 13.54
C ASP A 97 -0.17 -9.63 12.81
N VAL A 98 -1.10 -9.99 11.91
CA VAL A 98 -1.88 -8.98 11.17
C VAL A 98 -2.87 -8.25 12.09
N VAL A 99 -3.44 -8.94 13.08
CA VAL A 99 -4.31 -8.29 14.08
C VAL A 99 -3.49 -7.37 14.99
N ALA A 100 -2.37 -7.85 15.49
CA ALA A 100 -1.50 -7.05 16.35
C ALA A 100 -1.01 -5.78 15.64
N THR A 101 -0.46 -5.91 14.44
CA THR A 101 0.09 -4.76 13.72
C THR A 101 -1.00 -3.87 13.16
N ASN A 102 -1.94 -4.44 12.38
CA ASN A 102 -2.87 -3.62 11.60
C ASN A 102 -3.97 -3.00 12.47
N VAL A 103 -4.45 -3.71 13.51
CA VAL A 103 -5.53 -3.22 14.37
C VAL A 103 -4.96 -2.53 15.60
N ASN A 104 -4.17 -3.25 16.44
CA ASN A 104 -3.66 -2.68 17.67
C ASN A 104 -2.61 -1.60 17.41
N GLY A 105 -1.71 -1.78 16.43
CA GLY A 105 -0.77 -0.72 16.05
C GLY A 105 -1.47 0.56 15.57
N THR A 106 -2.54 0.43 14.77
CA THR A 106 -3.36 1.59 14.38
C THR A 106 -4.02 2.25 15.60
N HIS A 107 -4.54 1.46 16.56
CA HIS A 107 -5.09 1.99 17.79
C HIS A 107 -4.04 2.81 18.59
N VAL A 108 -2.82 2.30 18.74
CA VAL A 108 -1.73 3.02 19.41
C VAL A 108 -1.43 4.37 18.74
N LEU A 109 -1.37 4.37 17.40
CA LEU A 109 -1.15 5.61 16.64
C LEU A 109 -2.30 6.60 16.81
N LEU A 110 -3.57 6.13 16.84
CA LEU A 110 -4.75 6.98 17.05
C LEU A 110 -4.77 7.59 18.47
N GLU A 111 -4.42 6.81 19.50
CA GLU A 111 -4.29 7.33 20.86
C GLU A 111 -3.21 8.42 20.95
N ALA A 112 -2.05 8.18 20.32
CA ALA A 112 -1.00 9.19 20.28
C ALA A 112 -1.45 10.44 19.48
N ALA A 113 -2.12 10.26 18.34
CA ALA A 113 -2.64 11.38 17.54
C ALA A 113 -3.64 12.24 18.36
N ARG A 114 -4.50 11.59 19.16
CA ARG A 114 -5.45 12.27 20.06
C ARG A 114 -4.72 13.00 21.20
N GLU A 115 -3.76 12.32 21.85
CA GLU A 115 -2.97 12.87 22.97
C GLU A 115 -2.22 14.14 22.55
N PHE A 116 -1.54 14.10 21.43
CA PHE A 116 -0.74 15.21 20.91
C PHE A 116 -1.54 16.21 20.04
N LYS A 117 -2.86 15.98 19.85
CA LYS A 117 -3.75 16.84 19.06
C LYS A 117 -3.21 17.10 17.65
N LEU A 118 -2.83 16.00 16.96
CA LEU A 118 -2.27 16.12 15.61
C LEU A 118 -3.25 16.81 14.65
N GLU A 119 -2.73 17.54 13.68
CA GLU A 119 -3.52 18.25 12.67
C GLU A 119 -4.16 17.30 11.65
N ARG A 120 -3.53 16.10 11.43
CA ARG A 120 -4.02 15.11 10.47
C ARG A 120 -3.57 13.70 10.83
N PHE A 121 -4.47 12.75 10.63
CA PHE A 121 -4.17 11.32 10.60
C PHE A 121 -4.71 10.73 9.29
N HIS A 122 -3.84 10.12 8.49
CA HIS A 122 -4.23 9.47 7.26
C HIS A 122 -3.97 7.97 7.33
N GLN A 123 -5.01 7.15 7.10
CA GLN A 123 -4.94 5.70 7.09
C GLN A 123 -4.83 5.16 5.67
N ILE A 124 -3.84 4.32 5.42
CA ILE A 124 -3.76 3.55 4.18
C ILE A 124 -4.45 2.21 4.36
N SER A 125 -5.47 1.97 3.56
CA SER A 125 -6.24 0.73 3.52
C SER A 125 -6.15 0.06 2.15
N SER A 126 -7.04 -0.90 1.87
CA SER A 126 -7.02 -1.72 0.66
C SER A 126 -8.43 -1.93 0.13
N ASP A 127 -8.56 -2.13 -1.18
CA ASP A 127 -9.79 -2.56 -1.83
C ASP A 127 -10.24 -3.97 -1.41
N GLU A 128 -9.33 -4.78 -0.86
CA GLU A 128 -9.64 -6.11 -0.34
C GLU A 128 -10.65 -6.09 0.82
N VAL A 129 -10.87 -4.94 1.46
CA VAL A 129 -11.87 -4.80 2.53
C VAL A 129 -13.30 -4.99 2.03
N TYR A 130 -13.57 -4.75 0.73
CA TYR A 130 -14.88 -4.94 0.13
C TYR A 130 -15.22 -6.41 -0.18
N GLY A 131 -14.19 -7.29 -0.22
CA GLY A 131 -14.36 -8.67 -0.69
C GLY A 131 -14.54 -8.78 -2.21
N ALA A 132 -15.05 -9.92 -2.66
CA ALA A 132 -15.23 -10.21 -4.08
C ALA A 132 -16.41 -9.45 -4.69
N ILE A 133 -16.15 -8.68 -5.73
CA ILE A 133 -17.18 -7.84 -6.40
C ILE A 133 -17.61 -8.48 -7.73
N PRO A 134 -18.86 -8.97 -7.85
CA PRO A 134 -19.34 -9.52 -9.11
C PRO A 134 -19.45 -8.46 -10.20
N ALA A 135 -19.10 -8.82 -11.44
CA ALA A 135 -19.36 -7.94 -12.58
C ALA A 135 -20.89 -7.79 -12.82
N PRO A 136 -21.36 -6.61 -13.27
CA PRO A 136 -20.58 -5.42 -13.64
C PRO A 136 -20.31 -4.42 -12.50
N ASN A 137 -20.64 -4.78 -11.24
CA ASN A 137 -20.61 -3.87 -10.10
C ASN A 137 -19.18 -3.35 -9.80
N ARG A 138 -19.12 -2.21 -9.13
CA ARG A 138 -17.90 -1.57 -8.60
C ARG A 138 -18.16 -1.09 -7.17
N SER A 139 -17.18 -1.27 -6.28
CA SER A 139 -17.32 -0.83 -4.90
C SER A 139 -17.16 0.68 -4.76
N ARG A 140 -18.09 1.29 -4.05
CA ARG A 140 -18.07 2.68 -3.63
C ARG A 140 -17.68 2.78 -2.16
N GLU A 141 -17.22 3.95 -1.74
CA GLU A 141 -16.71 4.15 -0.39
C GLU A 141 -17.76 3.92 0.72
N GLY A 142 -19.05 4.06 0.40
CA GLY A 142 -20.17 3.80 1.31
C GLY A 142 -20.68 2.35 1.33
N ASP A 143 -20.14 1.47 0.49
CA ASP A 143 -20.58 0.08 0.42
C ASP A 143 -20.14 -0.71 1.66
N PRO A 144 -20.87 -1.77 2.04
CA PRO A 144 -20.49 -2.66 3.13
C PRO A 144 -19.09 -3.26 2.92
N LEU A 145 -18.39 -3.49 4.02
CA LEU A 145 -17.10 -4.19 4.03
C LEU A 145 -17.34 -5.66 4.28
N GLU A 146 -16.93 -6.52 3.34
CA GLU A 146 -17.09 -7.98 3.41
C GLU A 146 -15.73 -8.70 3.24
N PRO A 147 -14.75 -8.41 4.13
CA PRO A 147 -13.40 -8.94 4.01
C PRO A 147 -13.38 -10.47 4.12
N ARG A 148 -12.62 -11.14 3.24
CA ARG A 148 -12.61 -12.61 3.12
C ARG A 148 -11.27 -13.25 3.52
N SER A 149 -10.33 -12.47 4.04
CA SER A 149 -9.06 -12.96 4.58
C SER A 149 -8.77 -12.31 5.94
N PRO A 150 -7.92 -12.92 6.81
CA PRO A 150 -7.50 -12.27 8.05
C PRO A 150 -6.82 -10.90 7.80
N TYR A 151 -6.05 -10.77 6.72
CA TYR A 151 -5.46 -9.50 6.30
C TYR A 151 -6.54 -8.45 6.02
N SER A 152 -7.47 -8.74 5.11
CA SER A 152 -8.52 -7.77 4.75
C SER A 152 -9.43 -7.44 5.93
N ALA A 153 -9.72 -8.43 6.79
CA ALA A 153 -10.47 -8.20 8.03
C ALA A 153 -9.73 -7.27 8.99
N SER A 154 -8.41 -7.42 9.14
CA SER A 154 -7.60 -6.53 9.98
C SER A 154 -7.55 -5.09 9.44
N LYS A 155 -7.50 -4.92 8.11
CA LYS A 155 -7.57 -3.59 7.47
C LYS A 155 -8.94 -2.94 7.69
N ALA A 156 -10.03 -3.69 7.53
CA ALA A 156 -11.39 -3.20 7.83
C ALA A 156 -11.54 -2.81 9.32
N GLY A 157 -11.01 -3.63 10.23
CA GLY A 157 -10.99 -3.33 11.67
C GLY A 157 -10.24 -2.03 12.01
N ALA A 158 -9.09 -1.81 11.37
CA ALA A 158 -8.33 -0.56 11.49
C ALA A 158 -9.13 0.65 11.00
N GLU A 159 -9.81 0.55 9.85
CA GLU A 159 -10.66 1.63 9.34
C GLU A 159 -11.81 1.97 10.29
N HIS A 160 -12.47 0.96 10.88
CA HIS A 160 -13.53 1.18 11.84
C HIS A 160 -13.03 1.90 13.08
N LEU A 161 -11.81 1.60 13.57
CA LEU A 161 -11.19 2.38 14.65
C LEU A 161 -10.94 3.82 14.23
N VAL A 162 -10.36 4.06 13.05
CA VAL A 162 -10.11 5.41 12.52
C VAL A 162 -11.41 6.22 12.46
N TYR A 163 -12.49 5.63 11.93
CA TYR A 163 -13.80 6.29 11.87
C TYR A 163 -14.39 6.55 13.26
N ALA A 164 -14.28 5.58 14.19
CA ALA A 164 -14.74 5.75 15.57
C ALA A 164 -14.03 6.92 16.28
N TYR A 165 -12.71 7.10 16.05
CA TYR A 165 -11.95 8.20 16.62
C TYR A 165 -12.37 9.58 16.04
N PHE A 166 -12.74 9.62 14.77
CA PHE A 166 -13.33 10.81 14.17
C PHE A 166 -14.66 11.17 14.84
N VAL A 167 -15.59 10.21 14.93
CA VAL A 167 -16.93 10.45 15.47
C VAL A 167 -16.91 10.74 16.98
N THR A 168 -16.11 10.00 17.73
CA THR A 168 -16.10 10.09 19.20
C THR A 168 -15.26 11.25 19.72
N TYR A 169 -14.10 11.48 19.10
CA TYR A 169 -13.11 12.44 19.61
C TYR A 169 -12.86 13.63 18.70
N GLY A 170 -13.47 13.66 17.50
CA GLY A 170 -13.23 14.72 16.52
C GLY A 170 -11.82 14.69 15.92
N LEU A 171 -11.12 13.52 15.96
CA LEU A 171 -9.78 13.41 15.40
C LEU A 171 -9.82 13.69 13.88
N PRO A 172 -8.96 14.57 13.34
CA PRO A 172 -8.98 14.94 11.92
C PRO A 172 -8.38 13.82 11.04
N VAL A 173 -9.21 12.85 10.66
CA VAL A 173 -8.79 11.66 9.91
C VAL A 173 -9.24 11.69 8.46
N THR A 174 -8.51 10.98 7.59
CA THR A 174 -8.92 10.57 6.25
C THR A 174 -8.41 9.16 5.98
N THR A 175 -9.05 8.43 5.05
CA THR A 175 -8.65 7.06 4.69
C THR A 175 -8.62 6.92 3.18
N THR A 176 -7.62 6.18 2.65
CA THR A 176 -7.62 5.72 1.25
C THR A 176 -7.69 4.21 1.18
N ARG A 177 -8.53 3.67 0.27
CA ARG A 177 -8.57 2.25 -0.11
C ARG A 177 -7.92 2.10 -1.47
N GLY A 178 -6.71 1.56 -1.48
CA GLY A 178 -5.92 1.42 -2.70
C GLY A 178 -6.16 0.09 -3.39
N SER A 179 -6.19 0.11 -4.74
CA SER A 179 -6.09 -1.08 -5.56
C SER A 179 -4.66 -1.65 -5.58
N ASN A 180 -4.41 -2.69 -6.38
CA ASN A 180 -3.11 -3.35 -6.42
C ASN A 180 -2.03 -2.43 -6.99
N ASN A 181 -1.03 -2.10 -6.20
CA ASN A 181 0.09 -1.27 -6.63
C ASN A 181 1.22 -2.08 -7.28
N ILE A 182 1.86 -1.54 -8.31
CA ILE A 182 3.05 -2.07 -8.95
C ILE A 182 4.10 -0.96 -9.13
N GLY A 183 5.39 -1.29 -9.09
CA GLY A 183 6.44 -0.28 -9.22
C GLY A 183 7.74 -0.62 -8.48
N PRO A 184 8.65 0.36 -8.36
CA PRO A 184 9.92 0.26 -7.65
C PRO A 184 9.77 -0.18 -6.18
N TYR A 185 10.70 -1.01 -5.70
CA TYR A 185 10.79 -1.46 -4.29
C TYR A 185 9.65 -2.38 -3.83
N HIS A 186 8.82 -2.91 -4.75
CA HIS A 186 7.80 -3.89 -4.38
C HIS A 186 8.45 -5.26 -4.10
N TYR A 187 8.32 -5.76 -2.85
CA TYR A 187 8.98 -6.99 -2.41
C TYR A 187 8.56 -8.19 -3.29
N PRO A 188 9.52 -9.06 -3.75
CA PRO A 188 9.26 -10.08 -4.77
C PRO A 188 8.51 -11.32 -4.24
N GLU A 189 7.56 -11.12 -3.35
CA GLU A 189 6.57 -12.13 -2.91
C GLU A 189 5.19 -11.93 -3.55
N LYS A 190 4.94 -10.74 -4.12
CA LYS A 190 3.67 -10.39 -4.77
C LYS A 190 3.73 -10.71 -6.26
N ALA A 191 2.57 -10.94 -6.88
CA ALA A 191 2.47 -11.51 -8.22
C ALA A 191 3.36 -10.79 -9.27
N VAL A 192 3.25 -9.46 -9.42
CA VAL A 192 4.02 -8.75 -10.47
C VAL A 192 5.53 -8.82 -10.23
N PRO A 193 6.07 -8.46 -9.05
CA PRO A 193 7.52 -8.57 -8.85
C PRO A 193 8.03 -10.02 -8.85
N LEU A 194 7.28 -10.98 -8.29
CA LEU A 194 7.63 -12.38 -8.32
C LEU A 194 7.72 -12.91 -9.76
N PHE A 195 6.71 -12.63 -10.58
CA PHE A 195 6.70 -13.07 -11.98
C PHE A 195 7.81 -12.40 -12.79
N THR A 196 8.07 -11.12 -12.52
CA THR A 196 9.14 -10.39 -13.19
C THR A 196 10.52 -10.97 -12.86
N THR A 197 10.81 -11.18 -11.57
CA THR A 197 12.12 -11.73 -11.13
C THR A 197 12.29 -13.18 -11.60
N ASN A 198 11.25 -14.01 -11.50
CA ASN A 198 11.26 -15.38 -12.02
C ASN A 198 11.50 -15.41 -13.53
N ALA A 199 10.80 -14.56 -14.30
CA ALA A 199 10.97 -14.49 -15.75
C ALA A 199 12.40 -14.05 -16.14
N ILE A 200 12.98 -13.06 -15.46
CA ILE A 200 14.38 -12.65 -15.66
C ILE A 200 15.33 -13.85 -15.53
N ASP A 201 15.12 -14.68 -14.48
CA ASP A 201 15.96 -15.83 -14.17
C ASP A 201 15.51 -17.15 -14.84
N ASN A 202 14.58 -17.08 -15.81
CA ASN A 202 13.98 -18.21 -16.52
C ASN A 202 13.36 -19.27 -15.58
N GLN A 203 12.79 -18.82 -14.46
CA GLN A 203 12.08 -19.66 -13.51
C GLN A 203 10.57 -19.67 -13.81
N PRO A 204 9.83 -20.72 -13.41
CA PRO A 204 8.38 -20.80 -13.60
C PRO A 204 7.62 -19.64 -12.93
N LEU A 205 6.56 -19.16 -13.58
CA LEU A 205 5.61 -18.18 -13.05
C LEU A 205 4.40 -18.94 -12.47
N PRO A 206 4.24 -19.03 -11.13
CA PRO A 206 3.15 -19.78 -10.51
C PRO A 206 1.82 -19.01 -10.65
N ILE A 207 0.91 -19.56 -11.46
CA ILE A 207 -0.42 -19.02 -11.70
C ILE A 207 -1.43 -19.74 -10.81
N TYR A 208 -2.05 -19.04 -9.87
CA TYR A 208 -3.07 -19.59 -8.99
C TYR A 208 -4.35 -19.95 -9.77
N GLY A 209 -4.82 -21.20 -9.59
CA GLY A 209 -6.04 -21.72 -10.21
C GLY A 209 -5.99 -21.62 -11.74
N ASP A 210 -6.94 -20.93 -12.34
CA ASP A 210 -7.03 -20.71 -13.80
C ASP A 210 -6.43 -19.36 -14.25
N GLY A 211 -5.91 -18.55 -13.32
CA GLY A 211 -5.33 -17.24 -13.59
C GLY A 211 -6.33 -16.16 -13.99
N MET A 212 -7.63 -16.43 -13.90
CA MET A 212 -8.67 -15.51 -14.35
C MET A 212 -9.12 -14.50 -13.27
N GLN A 213 -8.45 -14.47 -12.13
CA GLN A 213 -8.67 -13.44 -11.12
C GLN A 213 -8.37 -12.06 -11.72
N GLN A 214 -9.24 -11.08 -11.43
CA GLN A 214 -9.14 -9.73 -11.98
C GLN A 214 -8.75 -8.73 -10.90
N ARG A 215 -7.78 -7.88 -11.23
CA ARG A 215 -7.26 -6.83 -10.34
C ARG A 215 -7.13 -5.52 -11.11
N ASP A 216 -7.34 -4.43 -10.42
CA ASP A 216 -6.96 -3.10 -10.89
C ASP A 216 -5.51 -2.86 -10.46
N TYR A 217 -4.58 -2.86 -11.43
CA TYR A 217 -3.16 -2.61 -11.19
C TYR A 217 -2.85 -1.15 -11.50
N GLN A 218 -2.36 -0.41 -10.50
CA GLN A 218 -1.96 0.99 -10.63
C GLN A 218 -0.47 1.18 -10.37
N TYR A 219 0.10 2.22 -10.98
CA TYR A 219 1.49 2.59 -10.70
C TYR A 219 1.60 3.20 -9.31
N VAL A 220 2.63 2.80 -8.56
CA VAL A 220 2.79 3.24 -7.16
C VAL A 220 2.90 4.75 -6.99
N LEU A 221 3.48 5.48 -7.95
CA LEU A 221 3.55 6.93 -7.87
C LEU A 221 2.19 7.59 -8.08
N ASP A 222 1.33 7.05 -8.96
CA ASP A 222 -0.05 7.53 -9.11
C ASP A 222 -0.83 7.33 -7.81
N HIS A 223 -0.61 6.19 -7.14
CA HIS A 223 -1.20 5.94 -5.81
C HIS A 223 -0.71 6.95 -4.77
N CYS A 224 0.60 7.25 -4.74
CA CYS A 224 1.16 8.26 -3.85
C CYS A 224 0.57 9.65 -4.10
N GLU A 225 0.34 10.01 -5.37
CA GLU A 225 -0.34 11.26 -5.73
C GLU A 225 -1.81 11.26 -5.27
N GLY A 226 -2.52 10.12 -5.41
CA GLY A 226 -3.88 9.99 -4.90
C GLY A 226 -3.95 10.15 -3.38
N ILE A 227 -3.04 9.52 -2.63
CA ILE A 227 -2.89 9.72 -1.19
C ILE A 227 -2.64 11.19 -0.86
N ASP A 228 -1.73 11.83 -1.56
CA ASP A 228 -1.36 13.22 -1.36
C ASP A 228 -2.55 14.17 -1.59
N VAL A 229 -3.33 13.96 -2.65
CA VAL A 229 -4.56 14.73 -2.90
C VAL A 229 -5.56 14.56 -1.76
N VAL A 230 -5.77 13.33 -1.26
CA VAL A 230 -6.69 13.10 -0.14
C VAL A 230 -6.15 13.69 1.15
N LEU A 231 -4.84 13.59 1.40
CA LEU A 231 -4.20 14.15 2.58
C LEU A 231 -4.42 15.67 2.68
N HIS A 232 -4.40 16.39 1.55
CA HIS A 232 -4.55 17.85 1.50
C HIS A 232 -6.00 18.30 1.32
N ASN A 233 -6.74 17.65 0.43
CA ASN A 233 -8.05 18.12 -0.04
C ASN A 233 -9.20 17.21 0.40
N GLY A 234 -8.91 16.02 0.98
CA GLY A 234 -9.93 15.10 1.44
C GLY A 234 -10.73 15.67 2.61
N LYS A 235 -12.05 15.48 2.57
CA LYS A 235 -12.93 15.85 3.66
C LYS A 235 -12.67 14.96 4.87
N LEU A 236 -12.58 15.56 6.06
CA LEU A 236 -12.34 14.84 7.32
C LEU A 236 -13.44 13.80 7.59
N GLY A 237 -13.03 12.65 8.09
CA GLY A 237 -13.91 11.52 8.36
C GLY A 237 -14.26 10.67 7.12
N GLU A 238 -13.82 11.08 5.93
CA GLU A 238 -14.20 10.42 4.68
C GLU A 238 -13.14 9.42 4.19
N VAL A 239 -13.62 8.44 3.43
CA VAL A 239 -12.82 7.42 2.74
C VAL A 239 -12.79 7.75 1.25
N TYR A 240 -11.70 7.39 0.56
CA TYR A 240 -11.52 7.57 -0.88
C TYR A 240 -10.91 6.32 -1.51
N ASN A 241 -11.54 5.80 -2.56
CA ASN A 241 -11.00 4.73 -3.38
C ASN A 241 -9.91 5.29 -4.31
N VAL A 242 -8.76 4.61 -4.36
CA VAL A 242 -7.62 4.98 -5.22
C VAL A 242 -7.29 3.83 -6.16
N GLY A 243 -7.49 4.01 -7.44
CA GLY A 243 -7.26 3.01 -8.47
C GLY A 243 -7.44 3.58 -9.87
N THR A 244 -7.16 2.79 -10.89
CA THR A 244 -7.32 3.21 -12.29
C THR A 244 -8.77 3.10 -12.76
N GLY A 245 -9.53 2.17 -12.17
CA GLY A 245 -10.85 1.76 -12.61
C GLY A 245 -10.82 0.78 -13.78
N VAL A 246 -9.66 0.17 -14.08
CA VAL A 246 -9.49 -0.82 -15.16
C VAL A 246 -8.95 -2.12 -14.60
N GLU A 247 -9.69 -3.21 -14.79
CA GLU A 247 -9.28 -4.53 -14.30
C GLU A 247 -8.50 -5.32 -15.37
N THR A 248 -7.45 -5.99 -14.95
CA THR A 248 -6.65 -6.91 -15.75
C THR A 248 -6.64 -8.30 -15.13
N ARG A 249 -6.74 -9.37 -15.94
CA ARG A 249 -6.62 -10.75 -15.45
C ARG A 249 -5.18 -11.06 -15.11
N ASN A 250 -4.97 -11.85 -14.05
CA ASN A 250 -3.62 -12.23 -13.62
C ASN A 250 -2.84 -12.98 -14.73
N ILE A 251 -3.53 -13.85 -15.49
CA ILE A 251 -2.90 -14.57 -16.61
C ILE A 251 -2.45 -13.63 -17.73
N ASP A 252 -3.22 -12.57 -18.02
CA ASP A 252 -2.89 -11.61 -19.07
C ASP A 252 -1.73 -10.71 -18.62
N MET A 253 -1.69 -10.32 -17.35
CA MET A 253 -0.56 -9.62 -16.73
C MET A 253 0.71 -10.47 -16.80
N ALA A 254 0.64 -11.76 -16.47
CA ALA A 254 1.79 -12.66 -16.52
C ALA A 254 2.34 -12.84 -17.94
N ARG A 255 1.45 -12.98 -18.94
CA ARG A 255 1.85 -13.03 -20.37
C ARG A 255 2.57 -11.75 -20.80
N LYS A 256 2.01 -10.57 -20.45
CA LYS A 256 2.64 -9.28 -20.76
C LYS A 256 4.04 -9.15 -20.15
N ILE A 257 4.28 -9.64 -18.93
CA ILE A 257 5.64 -9.66 -18.33
C ILE A 257 6.60 -10.50 -19.21
N LEU A 258 6.16 -11.69 -19.62
CA LEU A 258 6.97 -12.55 -20.48
C LEU A 258 7.27 -11.90 -21.83
N ASP A 259 6.28 -11.27 -22.46
CA ASP A 259 6.43 -10.54 -23.71
C ASP A 259 7.43 -9.39 -23.60
N LEU A 260 7.32 -8.58 -22.53
CA LEU A 260 8.25 -7.46 -22.26
C LEU A 260 9.70 -7.92 -22.07
N LEU A 261 9.90 -9.12 -21.51
CA LEU A 261 11.22 -9.68 -21.27
C LEU A 261 11.73 -10.59 -22.43
N GLY A 262 10.93 -10.79 -23.48
CA GLY A 262 11.26 -11.71 -24.56
C GLY A 262 11.35 -13.16 -24.11
N LYS A 263 10.54 -13.59 -23.14
CA LYS A 263 10.56 -14.94 -22.54
C LYS A 263 9.41 -15.79 -23.07
N PRO A 264 9.61 -17.13 -23.13
CA PRO A 264 8.59 -18.02 -23.65
C PRO A 264 7.42 -18.17 -22.67
N HIS A 265 6.19 -18.24 -23.18
CA HIS A 265 4.98 -18.48 -22.37
C HIS A 265 4.94 -19.86 -21.71
N SER A 266 5.81 -20.78 -22.08
CA SER A 266 5.98 -22.08 -21.39
C SER A 266 6.48 -21.96 -19.95
N LEU A 267 6.91 -20.79 -19.52
CA LEU A 267 7.22 -20.50 -18.10
C LEU A 267 5.97 -20.39 -17.23
N LEU A 268 4.77 -20.21 -17.79
CA LEU A 268 3.53 -20.20 -17.03
C LEU A 268 3.25 -21.59 -16.45
N THR A 269 3.12 -21.67 -15.12
CA THR A 269 2.86 -22.94 -14.42
C THR A 269 1.66 -22.76 -13.52
N PHE A 270 0.59 -23.54 -13.78
CA PHE A 270 -0.62 -23.46 -12.96
C PHE A 270 -0.43 -24.24 -11.65
N VAL A 271 -0.79 -23.60 -10.55
CA VAL A 271 -0.71 -24.17 -9.19
C VAL A 271 -2.07 -24.16 -8.51
N VAL A 272 -2.19 -24.91 -7.40
CA VAL A 272 -3.42 -24.93 -6.60
C VAL A 272 -3.76 -23.52 -6.11
N ASP A 273 -5.03 -23.16 -6.24
CA ASP A 273 -5.50 -21.84 -5.79
C ASP A 273 -5.52 -21.74 -4.25
N ARG A 274 -5.33 -20.53 -3.72
CA ARG A 274 -5.37 -20.31 -2.29
C ARG A 274 -6.81 -20.31 -1.75
N ALA A 275 -6.98 -20.66 -0.49
CA ALA A 275 -8.27 -20.57 0.19
C ALA A 275 -8.79 -19.12 0.25
N GLY A 276 -10.10 -18.94 0.00
CA GLY A 276 -10.73 -17.63 0.07
C GLY A 276 -10.27 -16.62 -0.98
N HIS A 277 -9.70 -17.08 -2.10
CA HIS A 277 -9.18 -16.20 -3.15
C HIS A 277 -10.31 -15.45 -3.87
N ASP A 278 -10.39 -14.15 -3.67
CA ASP A 278 -11.38 -13.31 -4.32
C ASP A 278 -11.16 -13.27 -5.83
N ARG A 279 -12.26 -13.47 -6.58
CA ARG A 279 -12.24 -13.53 -8.04
C ARG A 279 -11.97 -12.18 -8.69
N ARG A 280 -12.55 -11.10 -8.14
CA ARG A 280 -12.47 -9.77 -8.74
C ARG A 280 -12.55 -8.68 -7.67
N TYR A 281 -11.66 -7.71 -7.78
CA TYR A 281 -11.74 -6.41 -7.11
C TYR A 281 -11.99 -5.34 -8.16
N ALA A 282 -12.92 -4.44 -7.89
CA ALA A 282 -13.24 -3.35 -8.80
C ALA A 282 -13.74 -2.14 -8.02
N LEU A 283 -13.07 -1.01 -8.19
CA LEU A 283 -13.36 0.24 -7.49
C LEU A 283 -14.11 1.23 -8.38
N ASP A 284 -15.09 1.92 -7.82
CA ASP A 284 -15.55 3.22 -8.31
C ASP A 284 -14.61 4.28 -7.73
N VAL A 285 -13.92 5.02 -8.58
CA VAL A 285 -12.92 6.03 -8.20
C VAL A 285 -13.42 7.46 -8.48
N SER A 286 -14.71 7.62 -8.74
CA SER A 286 -15.33 8.90 -9.11
C SER A 286 -15.19 9.97 -8.01
N LYS A 287 -15.22 9.57 -6.74
CA LYS A 287 -15.07 10.46 -5.60
C LYS A 287 -13.68 11.12 -5.54
N LEU A 288 -12.62 10.38 -5.78
CA LEU A 288 -11.26 10.94 -5.83
C LEU A 288 -11.06 11.78 -7.10
N ARG A 289 -11.61 11.34 -8.24
CA ARG A 289 -11.60 12.14 -9.48
C ARG A 289 -12.28 13.49 -9.31
N ALA A 290 -13.31 13.59 -8.49
CA ALA A 290 -13.97 14.87 -8.17
C ALA A 290 -13.06 15.84 -7.39
N LEU A 291 -11.98 15.36 -6.74
CA LEU A 291 -10.92 16.18 -6.16
C LEU A 291 -9.84 16.59 -7.16
N GLY A 292 -9.98 16.23 -8.45
CA GLY A 292 -9.06 16.58 -9.52
C GLY A 292 -7.94 15.55 -9.78
N TRP A 293 -7.90 14.43 -9.05
CA TRP A 293 -6.91 13.39 -9.29
C TRP A 293 -7.34 12.44 -10.43
N VAL A 294 -6.40 12.10 -11.29
CA VAL A 294 -6.50 11.04 -12.29
C VAL A 294 -5.17 10.28 -12.35
N PRO A 295 -5.17 8.95 -12.58
CA PRO A 295 -3.92 8.22 -12.72
C PRO A 295 -3.14 8.74 -13.94
N GLY A 296 -1.83 8.94 -13.75
CA GLY A 296 -0.92 9.43 -14.80
C GLY A 296 -0.48 8.33 -15.77
N HIS A 297 -0.64 7.04 -15.37
CA HIS A 297 -0.17 5.91 -16.14
C HIS A 297 -1.30 4.92 -16.45
N THR A 298 -1.31 4.37 -17.65
CA THR A 298 -2.10 3.17 -17.98
C THR A 298 -1.45 1.94 -17.34
N PHE A 299 -2.20 0.82 -17.26
CA PHE A 299 -1.64 -0.44 -16.78
C PHE A 299 -0.40 -0.87 -17.57
N ASP A 300 -0.41 -0.75 -18.89
CA ASP A 300 0.70 -1.15 -19.74
C ASP A 300 1.96 -0.31 -19.45
N GLN A 301 1.83 1.00 -19.32
CA GLN A 301 2.92 1.89 -18.94
C GLN A 301 3.46 1.58 -17.53
N ALA A 302 2.58 1.36 -16.57
CA ALA A 302 2.94 1.00 -15.19
C ALA A 302 3.70 -0.33 -15.14
N LEU A 303 3.26 -1.33 -15.92
CA LEU A 303 3.90 -2.63 -15.99
C LEU A 303 5.28 -2.54 -16.66
N GLU A 304 5.39 -1.82 -17.78
CA GLU A 304 6.66 -1.61 -18.48
C GLU A 304 7.70 -0.93 -17.56
N LEU A 305 7.32 0.15 -16.88
CA LEU A 305 8.17 0.85 -15.91
C LEU A 305 8.60 -0.09 -14.77
N THR A 306 7.68 -0.93 -14.29
CA THR A 306 7.97 -1.89 -13.22
C THR A 306 8.97 -2.96 -13.69
N VAL A 307 8.73 -3.61 -14.83
CA VAL A 307 9.62 -4.63 -15.41
C VAL A 307 11.00 -4.04 -15.68
N LYS A 308 11.08 -2.85 -16.28
CA LYS A 308 12.32 -2.13 -16.49
C LYS A 308 13.08 -1.91 -15.19
N TRP A 309 12.41 -1.45 -14.13
CA TRP A 309 13.06 -1.21 -12.85
C TRP A 309 13.71 -2.49 -12.29
N TYR A 310 13.01 -3.64 -12.32
CA TYR A 310 13.58 -4.92 -11.84
C TYR A 310 14.76 -5.37 -12.69
N THR A 311 14.70 -5.16 -14.00
CA THR A 311 15.80 -5.49 -14.92
C THR A 311 17.06 -4.68 -14.60
N GLU A 312 16.91 -3.39 -14.31
CA GLU A 312 18.02 -2.46 -14.04
C GLU A 312 18.52 -2.53 -12.59
N ASN A 313 17.71 -3.02 -11.64
CA ASN A 313 18.01 -3.01 -10.22
C ASN A 313 18.18 -4.41 -9.62
N GLY A 314 18.85 -5.32 -10.32
CA GLY A 314 19.17 -6.66 -9.83
C GLY A 314 19.92 -6.66 -8.48
N TRP A 315 20.71 -5.63 -8.20
CA TRP A 315 21.40 -5.44 -6.93
C TRP A 315 20.45 -5.39 -5.73
N TRP A 316 19.21 -4.95 -5.93
CA TRP A 316 18.22 -4.77 -4.87
C TRP A 316 17.50 -6.09 -4.55
N TRP A 317 17.00 -6.80 -5.55
CA TRP A 317 16.16 -7.98 -5.32
C TRP A 317 16.92 -9.32 -5.29
N ARG A 318 18.12 -9.43 -5.91
CA ARG A 318 18.92 -10.68 -5.89
C ARG A 318 19.50 -11.02 -4.52
N LYS A 319 19.39 -10.13 -3.54
CA LYS A 319 19.84 -10.32 -2.15
C LYS A 319 18.68 -10.70 -1.21
N ILE A 320 17.46 -10.82 -1.75
CA ILE A 320 16.26 -11.24 -1.05
C ILE A 320 16.09 -12.77 -1.22
#